data_c7d280bdb602335732d681dab718a0f8
#
_entry.id   c7d280bdb602335732d681dab718a0f8
#
_cell.length_a   1.000
_cell.length_b   1.000
_cell.length_c   1.000
_cell.angle_alpha   90.00
_cell.angle_beta   90.00
_cell.angle_gamma   90.00
#
_symmetry.space_group_name_H-M   'P 1'
#
loop_
_entity.id
_entity.type
_entity.pdbx_description
1 polymer ?
#
loop_
_entity_poly.entity_id
_entity_poly.type
_entity_poly.pdbx_seq_one_letter_code
_entity_poly.pdbx_strand_id
1 'polypeptide(L)'
;MSKPLESYALIGDCETAALVSHDGSIDWLCWPRFDSGACFAALLGTRLHGRWLLAARDPEARITRRYRSKSLVLETRIETRDGAAVVIDFMPPRGKNADVVRIVRGVRGHVEMDTELILRFDYGSTVPWVNRLPDGTFRAIAGPDMVVVRTPVELRGKDLTTVARFVVKKGDSVPFVMTHGPSHRAAPKTIDPEEALRETEAFWHDWVAQSRVRGKWAGAVTRSLITLKALTYAPTGGLVAAPTTSLPEHLGGVRNWDYRFCWLRDATITLLALMNAGYYDEARAWRNWLLRAGAGSPSQLQIMYGLAGERRLTEYEIEWLPGYERSRPVRIGNAAHGQLQLDVYGEVIDALHQARRGGIKQSREDWDFQRALLTHLESVWQQPDQGMWEVRGEPRPFTYSRVMAWVAFNRAIRSVELFGLDGPVARWRAMCRKIHDDVCAHGFDRKLGSFVQSYGSKQLDASLLLIPTVGFLPATDPRIQGTVRAIEKRLLVDGLVRRYDTHSGHDGLPDGEGVFLACSFWLADAYVLMNRYGDAQRLFERLLDIRNDVGLLAEEYDTHAQRMVGNFPQAFSHVALINTAQNLARAAKPARQRAASAYQNATPPVD
;
A
#
# COMPACT_ATOMS: atom_id res chain seq x y z
N MET A 1 -14.96 -14.12 15.61
CA MET A 1 -13.79 -13.24 15.89
C MET A 1 -13.02 -13.09 14.58
N SER A 2 -12.47 -11.91 14.33
CA SER A 2 -11.59 -11.65 13.20
C SER A 2 -10.35 -12.56 13.31
N LYS A 3 -9.76 -12.90 12.18
CA LYS A 3 -8.53 -13.72 12.15
C LYS A 3 -7.31 -12.81 12.13
N PRO A 4 -6.14 -13.29 12.59
CA PRO A 4 -4.89 -12.54 12.44
C PRO A 4 -4.65 -12.09 11.00
N LEU A 5 -4.08 -10.89 10.79
CA LEU A 5 -3.82 -10.34 9.46
C LEU A 5 -2.90 -11.25 8.64
N GLU A 6 -1.99 -11.94 9.29
CA GLU A 6 -1.10 -12.93 8.68
C GLU A 6 -1.86 -14.07 8.01
N SER A 7 -3.10 -14.32 8.42
CA SER A 7 -3.94 -15.37 7.85
C SER A 7 -4.54 -15.00 6.50
N TYR A 8 -4.40 -13.76 6.04
CA TYR A 8 -5.03 -13.32 4.79
C TYR A 8 -4.06 -13.33 3.61
N ALA A 9 -4.60 -13.69 2.45
CA ALA A 9 -3.98 -13.52 1.15
C ALA A 9 -4.78 -12.51 0.33
N LEU A 10 -4.11 -11.80 -0.58
CA LEU A 10 -4.73 -10.83 -1.49
C LEU A 10 -5.05 -11.48 -2.83
N ILE A 11 -6.24 -11.27 -3.36
CA ILE A 11 -6.57 -11.43 -4.77
C ILE A 11 -7.11 -10.10 -5.29
N GLY A 12 -6.92 -9.78 -6.57
CA GLY A 12 -7.34 -8.49 -7.10
C GLY A 12 -7.27 -8.42 -8.63
N ASP A 13 -8.01 -7.48 -9.21
CA ASP A 13 -8.18 -7.27 -10.64
C ASP A 13 -7.59 -5.93 -11.13
N CYS A 14 -6.75 -5.29 -10.31
CA CYS A 14 -6.17 -3.97 -10.54
C CYS A 14 -7.20 -2.80 -10.54
N GLU A 15 -8.40 -3.00 -9.98
CA GLU A 15 -9.37 -1.94 -9.70
C GLU A 15 -9.95 -2.07 -8.30
N THR A 16 -9.96 -3.30 -7.77
CA THR A 16 -10.29 -3.63 -6.40
C THR A 16 -9.57 -4.90 -5.97
N ALA A 17 -9.74 -5.28 -4.69
CA ALA A 17 -9.12 -6.48 -4.15
C ALA A 17 -9.98 -7.12 -3.07
N ALA A 18 -9.80 -8.43 -2.88
CA ALA A 18 -10.40 -9.20 -1.81
C ALA A 18 -9.33 -9.84 -0.92
N LEU A 19 -9.64 -10.01 0.36
CA LEU A 19 -8.81 -10.71 1.32
C LEU A 19 -9.39 -12.09 1.63
N VAL A 20 -8.62 -13.13 1.31
CA VAL A 20 -8.97 -14.55 1.49
C VAL A 20 -8.20 -15.08 2.69
N SER A 21 -8.91 -15.51 3.73
CA SER A 21 -8.29 -16.07 4.94
C SER A 21 -7.86 -17.52 4.74
N HIS A 22 -7.00 -17.99 5.63
CA HIS A 22 -6.43 -19.34 5.59
C HIS A 22 -7.49 -20.47 5.59
N ASP A 23 -8.68 -20.24 6.18
CA ASP A 23 -9.78 -21.21 6.19
C ASP A 23 -10.69 -21.11 4.95
N GLY A 24 -10.32 -20.32 3.96
CA GLY A 24 -11.07 -20.17 2.71
C GLY A 24 -12.23 -19.17 2.77
N SER A 25 -12.30 -18.30 3.78
CA SER A 25 -13.28 -17.21 3.83
C SER A 25 -12.75 -15.94 3.17
N ILE A 26 -13.52 -15.31 2.28
CA ILE A 26 -13.30 -13.95 1.82
C ILE A 26 -14.02 -13.03 2.80
N ASP A 27 -13.26 -12.27 3.60
CA ASP A 27 -13.78 -11.47 4.70
C ASP A 27 -13.75 -9.96 4.43
N TRP A 28 -13.13 -9.54 3.32
CA TRP A 28 -13.07 -8.16 2.86
C TRP A 28 -13.18 -8.09 1.34
N LEU A 29 -14.09 -7.25 0.84
CA LEU A 29 -14.21 -6.91 -0.58
C LEU A 29 -15.03 -5.62 -0.73
N CYS A 30 -14.46 -4.62 -1.38
CA CYS A 30 -15.15 -3.42 -1.84
C CYS A 30 -15.46 -3.52 -3.32
N TRP A 31 -16.64 -3.14 -3.78
CA TRP A 31 -17.05 -3.16 -5.19
C TRP A 31 -17.80 -1.88 -5.58
N PRO A 32 -17.59 -1.36 -6.81
CA PRO A 32 -16.69 -1.86 -7.87
C PRO A 32 -15.22 -1.43 -7.76
N ARG A 33 -14.87 -0.50 -6.87
CA ARG A 33 -13.53 0.09 -6.70
C ARG A 33 -13.00 -0.18 -5.29
N PHE A 34 -11.67 0.04 -5.08
CA PHE A 34 -11.07 -0.06 -3.74
C PHE A 34 -11.79 0.81 -2.69
N ASP A 35 -12.18 2.04 -3.06
CA ASP A 35 -12.80 3.03 -2.16
C ASP A 35 -14.34 2.97 -2.13
N SER A 36 -14.96 2.01 -2.82
CA SER A 36 -16.40 1.76 -2.77
C SER A 36 -16.84 1.14 -1.43
N GLY A 37 -18.15 1.14 -1.17
CA GLY A 37 -18.73 0.40 -0.06
C GLY A 37 -18.37 -1.08 -0.09
N ALA A 38 -18.05 -1.66 1.08
CA ALA A 38 -17.73 -3.07 1.16
C ALA A 38 -19.00 -3.93 1.07
N CYS A 39 -18.95 -5.01 0.26
CA CYS A 39 -19.97 -6.06 0.25
C CYS A 39 -19.61 -7.23 1.16
N PHE A 40 -18.33 -7.33 1.56
CA PHE A 40 -17.86 -8.18 2.64
C PHE A 40 -17.04 -7.32 3.62
N ALA A 41 -17.49 -7.26 4.87
CA ALA A 41 -16.84 -6.50 5.94
C ALA A 41 -16.66 -7.34 7.22
N ALA A 42 -16.65 -8.66 7.13
CA ALA A 42 -16.41 -9.55 8.27
C ALA A 42 -15.05 -9.29 8.92
N LEU A 43 -14.07 -8.80 8.17
CA LEU A 43 -12.74 -8.39 8.65
C LEU A 43 -12.85 -7.37 9.81
N LEU A 44 -13.74 -6.38 9.68
CA LEU A 44 -13.97 -5.33 10.69
C LEU A 44 -15.13 -5.64 11.63
N GLY A 45 -15.68 -6.86 11.57
CA GLY A 45 -16.85 -7.22 12.31
C GLY A 45 -16.98 -8.69 12.64
N THR A 46 -18.09 -9.25 12.25
CA THR A 46 -18.41 -10.66 12.37
C THR A 46 -18.86 -11.20 11.01
N ARG A 47 -19.02 -12.52 10.89
CA ARG A 47 -19.56 -13.11 9.66
C ARG A 47 -20.87 -12.47 9.17
N LEU A 48 -21.67 -11.94 10.08
CA LEU A 48 -22.94 -11.30 9.75
C LEU A 48 -22.81 -9.97 9.01
N HIS A 49 -21.61 -9.37 9.01
CA HIS A 49 -21.31 -8.15 8.23
C HIS A 49 -20.82 -8.46 6.80
N GLY A 50 -20.96 -9.71 6.36
CA GLY A 50 -20.67 -10.14 5.01
C GLY A 50 -19.35 -10.89 4.88
N ARG A 51 -19.43 -12.13 4.33
CA ARG A 51 -18.29 -12.95 3.96
C ARG A 51 -18.69 -14.02 2.92
N TRP A 52 -17.69 -14.65 2.34
CA TRP A 52 -17.89 -15.84 1.53
C TRP A 52 -16.95 -16.98 1.93
N LEU A 53 -17.43 -17.90 2.74
CA LEU A 53 -16.71 -19.09 3.14
C LEU A 53 -16.86 -20.19 2.07
N LEU A 54 -15.74 -20.85 1.76
CA LEU A 54 -15.67 -22.08 0.96
C LEU A 54 -14.60 -22.98 1.58
N ALA A 55 -15.01 -24.01 2.33
CA ALA A 55 -14.12 -24.78 3.19
C ALA A 55 -14.48 -26.26 3.19
N ALA A 56 -13.53 -27.13 3.56
CA ALA A 56 -13.85 -28.49 3.89
C ALA A 56 -14.74 -28.55 5.15
N ARG A 57 -15.65 -29.50 5.17
CA ARG A 57 -16.48 -29.77 6.34
C ARG A 57 -15.72 -30.44 7.49
N ASP A 58 -14.65 -31.14 7.18
CA ASP A 58 -13.79 -31.78 8.16
C ASP A 58 -12.96 -30.68 8.92
N PRO A 59 -13.17 -30.51 10.23
CA PRO A 59 -12.44 -29.52 11.00
C PRO A 59 -10.95 -29.87 11.18
N GLU A 60 -10.58 -31.14 10.99
CA GLU A 60 -9.19 -31.62 11.09
C GLU A 60 -8.45 -31.54 9.74
N ALA A 61 -9.07 -30.95 8.71
CA ALA A 61 -8.45 -30.81 7.41
C ALA A 61 -7.17 -29.99 7.50
N ARG A 62 -6.09 -30.53 6.95
CA ARG A 62 -4.82 -29.81 6.83
C ARG A 62 -4.92 -28.85 5.65
N ILE A 63 -4.66 -27.59 5.91
CA ILE A 63 -4.70 -26.51 4.91
C ILE A 63 -3.28 -25.99 4.66
N THR A 64 -2.91 -25.88 3.39
CA THR A 64 -1.69 -25.18 2.94
C THR A 64 -2.04 -24.32 1.75
N ARG A 65 -1.40 -23.15 1.63
CA ARG A 65 -1.72 -22.22 0.54
C ARG A 65 -0.47 -21.61 -0.06
N ARG A 66 -0.58 -21.19 -1.30
CA ARG A 66 0.46 -20.51 -2.05
C ARG A 66 -0.14 -19.72 -3.19
N TYR A 67 0.54 -18.74 -3.68
CA TYR A 67 0.23 -18.22 -5.01
C TYR A 67 0.79 -19.15 -6.09
N ARG A 68 0.00 -19.36 -7.14
CA ARG A 68 0.46 -20.09 -8.32
C ARG A 68 1.50 -19.25 -9.05
N SER A 69 2.64 -19.86 -9.35
CA SER A 69 3.82 -19.30 -10.05
C SER A 69 3.74 -17.80 -10.46
N LYS A 70 4.37 -16.90 -9.70
CA LYS A 70 4.50 -15.47 -10.05
C LYS A 70 3.19 -14.77 -10.47
N SER A 71 2.08 -15.19 -9.90
CA SER A 71 0.74 -14.62 -10.16
C SER A 71 0.08 -14.14 -8.86
N LEU A 72 -1.14 -13.61 -8.98
CA LEU A 72 -2.03 -13.30 -7.85
C LEU A 72 -3.21 -14.33 -7.79
N VAL A 73 -3.02 -15.50 -8.38
CA VAL A 73 -3.94 -16.63 -8.28
C VAL A 73 -3.59 -17.43 -7.03
N LEU A 74 -4.47 -17.44 -6.05
CA LEU A 74 -4.27 -18.16 -4.78
C LEU A 74 -4.69 -19.62 -4.95
N GLU A 75 -3.83 -20.54 -4.54
CA GLU A 75 -4.10 -21.97 -4.48
C GLU A 75 -4.09 -22.41 -3.02
N THR A 76 -5.23 -22.89 -2.54
CA THR A 76 -5.40 -23.44 -1.19
C THR A 76 -5.63 -24.94 -1.30
N ARG A 77 -4.69 -25.74 -0.82
CA ARG A 77 -4.77 -27.19 -0.77
C ARG A 77 -5.38 -27.63 0.56
N ILE A 78 -6.39 -28.47 0.47
CA ILE A 78 -7.14 -29.04 1.59
C ILE A 78 -6.91 -30.54 1.57
N GLU A 79 -6.42 -31.12 2.66
CA GLU A 79 -6.19 -32.56 2.82
C GLU A 79 -6.99 -33.07 4.01
N THR A 80 -7.86 -34.05 3.73
CA THR A 80 -8.64 -34.78 4.72
C THR A 80 -8.21 -36.22 4.75
N ARG A 81 -8.73 -37.01 5.69
CA ARG A 81 -8.51 -38.44 5.73
C ARG A 81 -8.95 -39.12 4.43
N ASP A 82 -10.10 -38.72 3.88
CA ASP A 82 -10.76 -39.41 2.76
C ASP A 82 -10.32 -38.87 1.39
N GLY A 83 -9.67 -37.73 1.36
CA GLY A 83 -9.27 -37.14 0.09
C GLY A 83 -8.43 -35.87 0.18
N ALA A 84 -8.23 -35.26 -0.98
CA ALA A 84 -7.61 -33.94 -1.10
C ALA A 84 -8.29 -33.13 -2.21
N ALA A 85 -8.50 -31.86 -1.96
CA ALA A 85 -9.00 -30.89 -2.93
C ALA A 85 -8.11 -29.64 -2.96
N VAL A 86 -8.24 -28.87 -4.02
CA VAL A 86 -7.58 -27.57 -4.19
C VAL A 86 -8.65 -26.54 -4.49
N VAL A 87 -8.66 -25.45 -3.75
CA VAL A 87 -9.45 -24.25 -4.07
C VAL A 87 -8.53 -23.25 -4.77
N ILE A 88 -8.95 -22.76 -5.93
CA ILE A 88 -8.23 -21.76 -6.72
C ILE A 88 -9.06 -20.48 -6.69
N ASP A 89 -8.56 -19.47 -6.00
CA ASP A 89 -9.22 -18.17 -5.82
C ASP A 89 -8.51 -17.09 -6.62
N PHE A 90 -9.24 -16.34 -7.43
CA PHE A 90 -8.67 -15.23 -8.20
C PHE A 90 -9.73 -14.21 -8.62
N MET A 91 -9.27 -13.05 -9.01
CA MET A 91 -10.04 -12.03 -9.69
C MET A 91 -9.39 -11.83 -11.07
N PRO A 92 -10.11 -12.11 -12.18
CA PRO A 92 -9.59 -11.84 -13.51
C PRO A 92 -9.27 -10.35 -13.69
N PRO A 93 -8.25 -9.97 -14.48
CA PRO A 93 -8.04 -8.57 -14.86
C PRO A 93 -9.36 -7.97 -15.32
N ARG A 94 -9.67 -6.75 -14.83
CA ARG A 94 -10.97 -6.12 -15.02
C ARG A 94 -11.35 -6.01 -16.50
N GLY A 95 -12.43 -6.68 -16.86
CA GLY A 95 -13.11 -6.53 -18.12
C GLY A 95 -14.29 -5.54 -18.01
N LYS A 96 -15.45 -5.93 -18.51
CA LYS A 96 -16.67 -5.12 -18.41
C LYS A 96 -17.24 -5.08 -17.00
N ASN A 97 -17.10 -6.16 -16.26
CA ASN A 97 -17.62 -6.33 -14.91
C ASN A 97 -16.48 -6.76 -13.97
N ALA A 98 -16.75 -6.69 -12.68
CA ALA A 98 -15.85 -7.20 -11.66
C ALA A 98 -16.25 -8.63 -11.29
N ASP A 99 -15.30 -9.55 -11.32
CA ASP A 99 -15.53 -10.95 -11.04
C ASP A 99 -14.64 -11.47 -9.91
N VAL A 100 -15.20 -12.30 -9.04
CA VAL A 100 -14.47 -13.20 -8.13
C VAL A 100 -14.75 -14.62 -8.54
N VAL A 101 -13.71 -15.37 -8.85
CA VAL A 101 -13.80 -16.76 -9.28
C VAL A 101 -13.16 -17.66 -8.25
N ARG A 102 -13.86 -18.72 -7.89
CA ARG A 102 -13.40 -19.77 -6.97
C ARG A 102 -13.63 -21.13 -7.64
N ILE A 103 -12.58 -21.92 -7.87
CA ILE A 103 -12.69 -23.24 -8.51
C ILE A 103 -12.22 -24.30 -7.51
N VAL A 104 -13.09 -25.26 -7.19
CA VAL A 104 -12.73 -26.39 -6.34
C VAL A 104 -12.42 -27.61 -7.22
N ARG A 105 -11.17 -28.10 -7.13
CA ARG A 105 -10.73 -29.29 -7.90
C ARG A 105 -10.42 -30.45 -6.97
N GLY A 106 -11.00 -31.63 -7.24
CA GLY A 106 -10.69 -32.84 -6.55
C GLY A 106 -9.37 -33.44 -7.01
N VAL A 107 -8.45 -33.70 -6.07
CA VAL A 107 -7.09 -34.20 -6.35
C VAL A 107 -6.96 -35.69 -6.03
N ARG A 108 -7.54 -36.14 -4.92
CA ARG A 108 -7.49 -37.52 -4.43
C ARG A 108 -8.76 -37.86 -3.66
N GLY A 109 -9.27 -39.08 -3.78
CA GLY A 109 -10.45 -39.56 -3.03
C GLY A 109 -11.66 -38.64 -3.20
N HIS A 110 -12.27 -38.22 -2.10
CA HIS A 110 -13.35 -37.25 -2.07
C HIS A 110 -13.21 -36.30 -0.87
N VAL A 111 -13.75 -35.08 -1.01
CA VAL A 111 -13.80 -34.08 0.06
C VAL A 111 -15.21 -33.51 0.14
N GLU A 112 -15.81 -33.54 1.32
CA GLU A 112 -17.07 -32.84 1.60
C GLU A 112 -16.75 -31.33 1.81
N MET A 113 -17.44 -30.48 1.05
CA MET A 113 -17.27 -29.06 1.07
C MET A 113 -18.54 -28.35 1.52
N ASP A 114 -18.37 -27.32 2.34
CA ASP A 114 -19.44 -26.39 2.71
C ASP A 114 -19.13 -24.99 2.11
N THR A 115 -20.16 -24.31 1.60
CA THR A 115 -20.08 -22.90 1.25
C THR A 115 -21.15 -22.09 1.98
N GLU A 116 -20.75 -20.92 2.49
CA GLU A 116 -21.64 -19.95 3.13
C GLU A 116 -21.35 -18.57 2.54
N LEU A 117 -22.30 -18.02 1.80
CA LEU A 117 -22.23 -16.67 1.24
C LEU A 117 -23.21 -15.78 1.99
N ILE A 118 -22.67 -14.75 2.64
CA ILE A 118 -23.40 -13.69 3.34
C ILE A 118 -23.08 -12.38 2.65
N LEU A 119 -23.91 -11.97 1.69
CA LEU A 119 -23.79 -10.66 1.06
C LEU A 119 -24.40 -9.60 1.97
N ARG A 120 -23.65 -8.53 2.22
CA ARG A 120 -24.06 -7.36 2.96
C ARG A 120 -23.39 -6.14 2.32
N PHE A 121 -24.18 -5.24 1.78
CA PHE A 121 -23.65 -4.05 1.16
C PHE A 121 -23.40 -2.95 2.18
N ASP A 122 -22.69 -1.90 1.74
CA ASP A 122 -22.39 -0.72 2.54
C ASP A 122 -21.85 -1.08 3.94
N TYR A 123 -20.72 -1.79 3.95
CA TYR A 123 -20.01 -2.21 5.17
C TYR A 123 -20.88 -3.03 6.15
N GLY A 124 -21.76 -3.84 5.62
CA GLY A 124 -22.57 -4.76 6.43
C GLY A 124 -23.94 -4.21 6.85
N SER A 125 -24.26 -2.95 6.55
CA SER A 125 -25.53 -2.32 6.94
C SER A 125 -26.73 -2.78 6.14
N THR A 126 -26.53 -3.12 4.85
CA THR A 126 -27.62 -3.36 3.92
C THR A 126 -27.74 -4.83 3.54
N VAL A 127 -28.85 -5.45 3.91
CA VAL A 127 -29.22 -6.81 3.49
C VAL A 127 -29.84 -6.75 2.09
N PRO A 128 -29.29 -7.46 1.09
CA PRO A 128 -29.80 -7.39 -0.26
C PRO A 128 -31.12 -8.14 -0.42
N TRP A 129 -31.90 -7.73 -1.39
CA TRP A 129 -33.00 -8.54 -1.89
C TRP A 129 -32.46 -9.62 -2.83
N VAL A 130 -32.78 -10.87 -2.51
CA VAL A 130 -32.24 -12.05 -3.19
C VAL A 130 -33.34 -12.80 -3.93
N ASN A 131 -33.08 -13.18 -5.18
CA ASN A 131 -33.94 -14.05 -5.97
C ASN A 131 -33.13 -14.95 -6.91
N ARG A 132 -33.81 -15.95 -7.48
CA ARG A 132 -33.28 -16.74 -8.59
C ARG A 132 -33.84 -16.26 -9.92
N LEU A 133 -32.96 -16.19 -10.91
CA LEU A 133 -33.35 -15.96 -12.29
C LEU A 133 -33.84 -17.30 -12.93
N PRO A 134 -34.55 -17.22 -14.10
CA PRO A 134 -35.04 -18.42 -14.79
C PRO A 134 -33.96 -19.45 -15.17
N ASP A 135 -32.74 -18.99 -15.37
CA ASP A 135 -31.57 -19.83 -15.67
C ASP A 135 -30.89 -20.45 -14.43
N GLY A 136 -31.51 -20.27 -13.24
CA GLY A 136 -30.97 -20.75 -11.98
C GLY A 136 -29.94 -19.83 -11.32
N THR A 137 -29.53 -18.75 -11.97
CA THR A 137 -28.59 -17.75 -11.45
C THR A 137 -29.12 -17.14 -10.15
N PHE A 138 -28.29 -17.11 -9.12
CA PHE A 138 -28.58 -16.40 -7.88
C PHE A 138 -28.26 -14.92 -8.07
N ARG A 139 -29.22 -14.04 -7.74
CA ARG A 139 -29.08 -12.59 -7.86
C ARG A 139 -29.41 -11.89 -6.56
N ALA A 140 -28.54 -10.97 -6.14
CA ALA A 140 -28.71 -10.10 -4.98
C ALA A 140 -28.66 -8.63 -5.42
N ILE A 141 -29.61 -7.82 -4.96
CA ILE A 141 -29.70 -6.38 -5.28
C ILE A 141 -29.81 -5.56 -4.00
N ALA A 142 -29.02 -4.49 -3.90
CA ALA A 142 -29.13 -3.49 -2.86
C ALA A 142 -28.80 -2.10 -3.43
N GLY A 143 -29.79 -1.23 -3.57
CA GLY A 143 -29.61 0.11 -4.13
C GLY A 143 -29.00 0.06 -5.53
N PRO A 144 -27.86 0.72 -5.78
CA PRO A 144 -27.21 0.74 -7.09
C PRO A 144 -26.52 -0.56 -7.48
N ASP A 145 -26.30 -1.46 -6.53
CA ASP A 145 -25.47 -2.64 -6.68
C ASP A 145 -26.28 -3.89 -6.97
N MET A 146 -25.76 -4.72 -7.85
CA MET A 146 -26.25 -6.05 -8.15
C MET A 146 -25.07 -7.03 -8.14
N VAL A 147 -25.24 -8.15 -7.46
CA VAL A 147 -24.30 -9.28 -7.49
C VAL A 147 -25.03 -10.50 -8.00
N VAL A 148 -24.42 -11.22 -8.94
CA VAL A 148 -24.90 -12.50 -9.43
C VAL A 148 -23.90 -13.59 -9.12
N VAL A 149 -24.39 -14.77 -8.75
CA VAL A 149 -23.55 -15.95 -8.48
C VAL A 149 -24.01 -17.10 -9.36
N ARG A 150 -23.06 -17.71 -10.05
CA ARG A 150 -23.25 -18.87 -10.92
C ARG A 150 -22.36 -20.01 -10.48
N THR A 151 -22.95 -21.17 -10.35
CA THR A 151 -22.28 -22.42 -9.96
C THR A 151 -23.18 -23.62 -10.32
N PRO A 152 -22.63 -24.81 -10.62
CA PRO A 152 -23.41 -26.01 -10.78
C PRO A 152 -23.97 -26.56 -9.44
N VAL A 153 -23.53 -26.00 -8.29
CA VAL A 153 -23.98 -26.43 -6.97
C VAL A 153 -25.34 -25.80 -6.65
N GLU A 154 -26.25 -26.59 -6.10
CA GLU A 154 -27.56 -26.08 -5.64
C GLU A 154 -27.41 -25.23 -4.39
N LEU A 155 -27.53 -23.89 -4.57
CA LEU A 155 -27.50 -22.92 -3.47
C LEU A 155 -28.88 -22.83 -2.79
N ARG A 156 -28.93 -22.74 -1.45
CA ARG A 156 -30.16 -22.62 -0.67
C ARG A 156 -30.11 -21.43 0.26
N GLY A 157 -31.22 -20.71 0.36
CA GLY A 157 -31.37 -19.63 1.34
C GLY A 157 -31.63 -20.21 2.74
N LYS A 158 -30.92 -19.69 3.75
CA LYS A 158 -31.11 -20.01 5.16
C LYS A 158 -30.78 -18.80 6.02
N ASP A 159 -31.71 -18.29 6.80
CA ASP A 159 -31.51 -17.21 7.78
C ASP A 159 -30.73 -16.00 7.17
N LEU A 160 -31.24 -15.45 6.06
CA LEU A 160 -30.63 -14.37 5.29
C LEU A 160 -29.18 -14.65 4.82
N THR A 161 -28.81 -15.93 4.72
CA THR A 161 -27.56 -16.41 4.16
C THR A 161 -27.83 -17.38 3.00
N THR A 162 -26.84 -17.59 2.16
CA THR A 162 -26.88 -18.56 1.07
C THR A 162 -25.87 -19.65 1.37
N VAL A 163 -26.33 -20.89 1.44
CA VAL A 163 -25.52 -22.06 1.82
C VAL A 163 -25.64 -23.16 0.82
N ALA A 164 -24.59 -23.97 0.71
CA ALA A 164 -24.65 -25.26 0.03
C ALA A 164 -23.65 -26.24 0.65
N ARG A 165 -23.93 -27.51 0.44
CA ARG A 165 -23.04 -28.64 0.72
C ARG A 165 -22.88 -29.46 -0.53
N PHE A 166 -21.66 -29.85 -0.85
CA PHE A 166 -21.36 -30.66 -2.02
C PHE A 166 -20.12 -31.52 -1.78
N VAL A 167 -19.95 -32.54 -2.61
CA VAL A 167 -18.80 -33.43 -2.55
C VAL A 167 -18.00 -33.28 -3.82
N VAL A 168 -16.69 -33.14 -3.67
CA VAL A 168 -15.74 -33.07 -4.79
C VAL A 168 -14.92 -34.34 -4.81
N LYS A 169 -15.00 -35.14 -5.89
CA LYS A 169 -14.24 -36.36 -6.12
C LYS A 169 -13.00 -36.06 -6.97
N LYS A 170 -12.03 -36.98 -6.95
CA LYS A 170 -10.86 -36.89 -7.83
C LYS A 170 -11.29 -36.70 -9.29
N GLY A 171 -10.78 -35.63 -9.92
CA GLY A 171 -11.05 -35.24 -11.29
C GLY A 171 -12.21 -34.24 -11.46
N ASP A 172 -13.03 -34.01 -10.43
CA ASP A 172 -14.09 -33.02 -10.50
C ASP A 172 -13.51 -31.60 -10.49
N SER A 173 -14.20 -30.68 -11.19
CA SER A 173 -13.98 -29.25 -11.14
C SER A 173 -15.31 -28.54 -10.90
N VAL A 174 -15.44 -27.83 -9.78
CA VAL A 174 -16.66 -27.14 -9.36
C VAL A 174 -16.41 -25.66 -9.26
N PRO A 175 -16.82 -24.87 -10.28
CA PRO A 175 -16.62 -23.43 -10.29
C PRO A 175 -17.74 -22.69 -9.57
N PHE A 176 -17.35 -21.55 -9.01
CA PHE A 176 -18.21 -20.49 -8.51
C PHE A 176 -17.75 -19.17 -9.13
N VAL A 177 -18.63 -18.46 -9.81
CA VAL A 177 -18.36 -17.13 -10.40
C VAL A 177 -19.31 -16.13 -9.76
N MET A 178 -18.78 -15.15 -9.07
CA MET A 178 -19.52 -14.04 -8.47
C MET A 178 -19.17 -12.77 -9.24
N THR A 179 -20.17 -12.13 -9.85
CA THR A 179 -20.02 -10.97 -10.73
C THR A 179 -20.80 -9.78 -10.18
N HIS A 180 -20.16 -8.61 -10.10
CA HIS A 180 -20.81 -7.35 -9.77
C HIS A 180 -21.26 -6.61 -11.04
N GLY A 181 -22.40 -5.92 -10.95
CA GLY A 181 -22.90 -5.00 -11.97
C GLY A 181 -23.90 -3.99 -11.42
N PRO A 182 -24.20 -2.93 -12.17
CA PRO A 182 -25.19 -1.94 -11.75
C PRO A 182 -26.60 -2.53 -11.75
N SER A 183 -27.38 -2.29 -10.69
CA SER A 183 -28.71 -2.88 -10.49
C SER A 183 -29.75 -2.46 -11.52
N HIS A 184 -29.59 -1.29 -12.15
CA HIS A 184 -30.47 -0.76 -13.20
C HIS A 184 -30.19 -1.36 -14.61
N ARG A 185 -29.23 -2.27 -14.73
CA ARG A 185 -28.91 -2.96 -15.99
C ARG A 185 -29.31 -4.44 -15.91
N ALA A 186 -29.33 -5.09 -17.06
CA ALA A 186 -29.49 -6.54 -17.12
C ALA A 186 -28.36 -7.24 -16.36
N ALA A 187 -28.66 -8.44 -15.83
CA ALA A 187 -27.66 -9.25 -15.14
C ALA A 187 -26.42 -9.45 -16.03
N PRO A 188 -25.20 -9.33 -15.47
CA PRO A 188 -23.98 -9.58 -16.20
C PRO A 188 -23.96 -10.96 -16.84
N LYS A 189 -23.36 -11.07 -18.02
CA LYS A 189 -23.13 -12.38 -18.67
C LYS A 189 -22.09 -13.15 -17.85
N THR A 190 -22.18 -14.47 -17.92
CA THR A 190 -21.18 -15.35 -17.31
C THR A 190 -19.86 -15.29 -18.09
N ILE A 191 -18.76 -15.52 -17.39
CA ILE A 191 -17.45 -15.82 -17.97
C ILE A 191 -17.20 -17.33 -17.87
N ASP A 192 -16.37 -17.90 -18.74
CA ASP A 192 -15.85 -19.24 -18.56
C ASP A 192 -14.76 -19.22 -17.49
N PRO A 193 -14.93 -19.94 -16.35
CA PRO A 193 -13.99 -19.87 -15.24
C PRO A 193 -12.61 -20.46 -15.54
N GLU A 194 -12.53 -21.46 -16.42
CA GLU A 194 -11.27 -22.09 -16.81
C GLU A 194 -10.49 -21.22 -17.82
N GLU A 195 -11.19 -20.57 -18.73
CA GLU A 195 -10.60 -19.58 -19.63
C GLU A 195 -10.12 -18.36 -18.84
N ALA A 196 -10.95 -17.82 -17.95
CA ALA A 196 -10.59 -16.71 -17.08
C ALA A 196 -9.37 -17.02 -16.20
N LEU A 197 -9.21 -18.27 -15.72
CA LEU A 197 -8.02 -18.70 -14.99
C LEU A 197 -6.77 -18.62 -15.87
N ARG A 198 -6.85 -19.18 -17.10
CA ARG A 198 -5.71 -19.15 -18.04
C ARG A 198 -5.30 -17.73 -18.41
N GLU A 199 -6.28 -16.88 -18.70
CA GLU A 199 -6.04 -15.46 -19.03
C GLU A 199 -5.44 -14.70 -17.85
N THR A 200 -5.92 -14.95 -16.63
CA THR A 200 -5.38 -14.33 -15.42
C THR A 200 -3.92 -14.76 -15.17
N GLU A 201 -3.61 -16.05 -15.33
CA GLU A 201 -2.23 -16.53 -15.20
C GLU A 201 -1.33 -15.93 -16.29
N ALA A 202 -1.78 -15.89 -17.53
CA ALA A 202 -1.04 -15.28 -18.64
C ALA A 202 -0.77 -13.79 -18.38
N PHE A 203 -1.77 -13.01 -17.98
CA PHE A 203 -1.61 -11.60 -17.63
C PHE A 203 -0.50 -11.37 -16.59
N TRP A 204 -0.51 -12.13 -15.49
CA TRP A 204 0.52 -11.98 -14.45
C TRP A 204 1.88 -12.46 -14.92
N HIS A 205 1.97 -13.55 -15.67
CA HIS A 205 3.22 -14.06 -16.21
C HIS A 205 3.86 -13.08 -17.20
N ASP A 206 3.08 -12.54 -18.14
CA ASP A 206 3.54 -11.56 -19.12
C ASP A 206 4.00 -10.27 -18.43
N TRP A 207 3.26 -9.82 -17.42
CA TRP A 207 3.66 -8.66 -16.65
C TRP A 207 4.97 -8.91 -15.90
N VAL A 208 5.11 -10.03 -15.19
CA VAL A 208 6.35 -10.37 -14.46
C VAL A 208 7.53 -10.62 -15.39
N ALA A 209 7.33 -11.10 -16.61
CA ALA A 209 8.39 -11.36 -17.58
C ALA A 209 9.18 -10.07 -17.94
N GLN A 210 8.56 -8.89 -17.83
CA GLN A 210 9.21 -7.59 -18.06
C GLN A 210 10.23 -7.23 -16.96
N SER A 211 10.20 -7.93 -15.82
CA SER A 211 11.03 -7.60 -14.65
C SER A 211 12.52 -7.79 -14.91
N ARG A 212 13.29 -6.77 -14.56
CA ARG A 212 14.76 -6.79 -14.54
C ARG A 212 15.33 -7.26 -13.20
N VAL A 213 14.48 -7.59 -12.24
CA VAL A 213 14.89 -8.00 -10.88
C VAL A 213 15.64 -9.33 -10.93
N ARG A 214 16.83 -9.37 -10.31
CA ARG A 214 17.71 -10.55 -10.19
C ARG A 214 18.34 -10.61 -8.80
N GLY A 215 18.88 -11.74 -8.43
CA GLY A 215 19.67 -11.92 -7.20
C GLY A 215 18.92 -12.63 -6.06
N LYS A 216 19.55 -12.68 -4.89
CA LYS A 216 19.13 -13.46 -3.70
C LYS A 216 17.66 -13.23 -3.30
N TRP A 217 17.19 -12.01 -3.35
CA TRP A 217 15.85 -11.62 -2.88
C TRP A 217 14.83 -11.42 -4.01
N ALA A 218 15.14 -11.88 -5.23
CA ALA A 218 14.28 -11.69 -6.40
C ALA A 218 12.85 -12.19 -6.20
N GLY A 219 12.66 -13.30 -5.47
CA GLY A 219 11.33 -13.83 -5.15
C GLY A 219 10.51 -12.88 -4.29
N ALA A 220 11.11 -12.33 -3.22
CA ALA A 220 10.46 -11.37 -2.33
C ALA A 220 10.11 -10.05 -3.06
N VAL A 221 11.05 -9.55 -3.87
CA VAL A 221 10.83 -8.34 -4.68
C VAL A 221 9.73 -8.57 -5.72
N THR A 222 9.73 -9.71 -6.41
CA THR A 222 8.67 -10.04 -7.38
C THR A 222 7.29 -10.12 -6.71
N ARG A 223 7.17 -10.72 -5.52
CA ARG A 223 5.91 -10.75 -4.77
C ARG A 223 5.46 -9.34 -4.40
N SER A 224 6.36 -8.49 -3.91
CA SER A 224 6.06 -7.10 -3.58
C SER A 224 5.65 -6.29 -4.82
N LEU A 225 6.29 -6.49 -5.97
CA LEU A 225 5.89 -5.84 -7.23
C LEU A 225 4.50 -6.27 -7.70
N ILE A 226 4.17 -7.56 -7.63
CA ILE A 226 2.81 -8.08 -7.92
C ILE A 226 1.78 -7.44 -6.97
N THR A 227 2.10 -7.32 -5.69
CA THR A 227 1.22 -6.67 -4.71
C THR A 227 0.99 -5.19 -5.07
N LEU A 228 2.03 -4.44 -5.42
CA LEU A 228 1.89 -3.04 -5.87
C LEU A 228 1.07 -2.91 -7.15
N LYS A 229 1.27 -3.82 -8.12
CA LYS A 229 0.45 -3.86 -9.34
C LYS A 229 -1.02 -4.10 -9.02
N ALA A 230 -1.29 -5.03 -8.10
CA ALA A 230 -2.65 -5.32 -7.63
C ALA A 230 -3.31 -4.14 -6.90
N LEU A 231 -2.52 -3.29 -6.21
CA LEU A 231 -2.98 -2.08 -5.52
C LEU A 231 -3.04 -0.84 -6.43
N THR A 232 -2.62 -0.97 -7.69
CA THR A 232 -2.72 0.12 -8.67
C THR A 232 -4.10 0.10 -9.30
N TYR A 233 -4.79 1.25 -9.25
CA TYR A 233 -6.06 1.44 -9.95
C TYR A 233 -5.78 1.63 -11.44
N ALA A 234 -5.95 0.58 -12.23
CA ALA A 234 -5.55 0.52 -13.63
C ALA A 234 -6.11 1.66 -14.51
N PRO A 235 -7.38 2.12 -14.34
CA PRO A 235 -7.93 3.18 -15.17
C PRO A 235 -7.19 4.51 -15.09
N THR A 236 -6.53 4.81 -13.95
CA THR A 236 -5.91 6.11 -13.74
C THR A 236 -4.41 6.05 -13.43
N GLY A 237 -3.91 4.91 -12.97
CA GLY A 237 -2.54 4.73 -12.51
C GLY A 237 -2.32 5.13 -11.04
N GLY A 238 -3.36 5.51 -10.31
CA GLY A 238 -3.27 5.80 -8.86
C GLY A 238 -2.97 4.53 -8.07
N LEU A 239 -2.10 4.63 -7.07
CA LEU A 239 -1.73 3.53 -6.18
C LEU A 239 -2.34 3.77 -4.81
N VAL A 240 -3.24 2.89 -4.35
CA VAL A 240 -3.78 2.97 -2.99
C VAL A 240 -2.73 2.55 -1.95
N ALA A 241 -2.75 3.20 -0.79
CA ALA A 241 -1.84 2.84 0.30
C ALA A 241 -2.14 1.43 0.84
N ALA A 242 -3.43 1.04 0.90
CA ALA A 242 -3.88 -0.32 1.18
C ALA A 242 -5.30 -0.53 0.64
N PRO A 243 -5.75 -1.79 0.42
CA PRO A 243 -7.12 -2.07 -0.02
C PRO A 243 -8.12 -2.07 1.14
N THR A 244 -7.67 -1.80 2.36
CA THR A 244 -8.45 -1.87 3.60
C THR A 244 -8.61 -0.51 4.25
N THR A 245 -9.57 -0.43 5.16
CA THR A 245 -9.75 0.69 6.08
C THR A 245 -9.75 0.19 7.51
N SER A 246 -9.39 1.07 8.44
CA SER A 246 -9.65 0.95 9.89
C SER A 246 -9.11 -0.32 10.54
N LEU A 247 -8.08 -0.91 9.98
CA LEU A 247 -7.27 -1.89 10.69
C LEU A 247 -6.35 -1.13 11.67
N PRO A 248 -6.32 -1.54 12.95
CA PRO A 248 -5.70 -0.75 14.01
C PRO A 248 -4.17 -0.83 13.99
N GLU A 249 -3.51 0.29 14.25
CA GLU A 249 -2.07 0.36 14.54
C GLU A 249 -1.73 -0.26 15.91
N HIS A 250 -2.75 -0.36 16.79
CA HIS A 250 -2.69 -1.05 18.08
C HIS A 250 -4.01 -1.76 18.35
N LEU A 251 -3.96 -3.05 18.70
CA LEU A 251 -5.18 -3.84 18.97
C LEU A 251 -5.98 -3.26 20.14
N GLY A 252 -7.25 -2.98 19.91
CA GLY A 252 -8.11 -2.28 20.85
C GLY A 252 -7.95 -0.76 20.87
N GLY A 253 -7.05 -0.20 20.05
CA GLY A 253 -6.74 1.22 19.97
C GLY A 253 -7.65 2.01 19.05
N VAL A 254 -7.37 3.33 18.95
CA VAL A 254 -8.16 4.30 18.21
C VAL A 254 -7.52 4.77 16.90
N ARG A 255 -6.29 4.36 16.63
CA ARG A 255 -5.52 4.70 15.43
C ARG A 255 -5.92 3.79 14.28
N ASN A 256 -7.08 4.08 13.70
CA ASN A 256 -7.75 3.24 12.70
C ASN A 256 -8.13 4.13 11.51
N TRP A 257 -7.38 4.06 10.40
CA TRP A 257 -7.48 5.01 9.29
C TRP A 257 -7.92 4.34 7.99
N ASP A 258 -8.56 5.11 7.10
CA ASP A 258 -8.88 4.64 5.76
C ASP A 258 -7.70 4.87 4.81
N TYR A 259 -7.12 3.78 4.28
CA TYR A 259 -5.95 3.79 3.41
C TYR A 259 -6.25 3.46 1.95
N ARG A 260 -7.52 3.45 1.57
CA ARG A 260 -7.94 3.15 0.20
C ARG A 260 -7.77 4.35 -0.75
N PHE A 261 -6.86 5.26 -0.43
CA PHE A 261 -6.54 6.48 -1.16
C PHE A 261 -5.07 6.50 -1.58
N CYS A 262 -4.71 7.50 -2.40
CA CYS A 262 -3.39 7.63 -2.99
C CYS A 262 -2.64 8.80 -2.36
N TRP A 263 -1.49 8.55 -1.72
CA TRP A 263 -0.64 9.56 -1.07
C TRP A 263 0.45 10.08 -2.00
N LEU A 264 0.65 11.41 -1.99
CA LEU A 264 1.75 12.03 -2.75
C LEU A 264 3.13 11.81 -2.11
N ARG A 265 3.19 11.62 -0.79
CA ARG A 265 4.42 11.34 -0.03
C ARG A 265 5.20 10.14 -0.61
N ASP A 266 4.51 9.12 -1.05
CA ASP A 266 5.11 7.87 -1.49
C ASP A 266 5.57 7.91 -2.96
N ALA A 267 5.38 9.05 -3.64
CA ALA A 267 5.53 9.16 -5.09
C ALA A 267 6.96 8.83 -5.58
N THR A 268 7.98 9.44 -4.98
CA THR A 268 9.37 9.26 -5.44
C THR A 268 9.84 7.83 -5.28
N ILE A 269 9.62 7.23 -4.10
CA ILE A 269 10.09 5.88 -3.80
C ILE A 269 9.35 4.82 -4.63
N THR A 270 8.07 5.03 -4.92
CA THR A 270 7.26 4.18 -5.80
C THR A 270 7.79 4.23 -7.23
N LEU A 271 8.02 5.44 -7.76
CA LEU A 271 8.59 5.64 -9.09
C LEU A 271 9.94 4.94 -9.26
N LEU A 272 10.85 5.12 -8.29
CA LEU A 272 12.17 4.48 -8.31
C LEU A 272 12.05 2.95 -8.26
N ALA A 273 11.16 2.40 -7.40
CA ALA A 273 10.94 0.97 -7.29
C ALA A 273 10.48 0.38 -8.65
N LEU A 274 9.51 1.01 -9.30
CA LEU A 274 8.97 0.57 -10.59
C LEU A 274 10.02 0.69 -11.72
N MET A 275 10.66 1.84 -11.88
CA MET A 275 11.66 2.06 -12.94
C MET A 275 12.86 1.12 -12.81
N ASN A 276 13.42 0.98 -11.59
CA ASN A 276 14.56 0.10 -11.35
C ASN A 276 14.22 -1.39 -11.52
N ALA A 277 12.95 -1.75 -11.36
CA ALA A 277 12.46 -3.09 -11.65
C ALA A 277 12.12 -3.32 -13.14
N GLY A 278 12.12 -2.26 -13.97
CA GLY A 278 11.84 -2.32 -15.41
C GLY A 278 10.42 -1.96 -15.83
N TYR A 279 9.55 -1.54 -14.90
CA TYR A 279 8.13 -1.25 -15.13
C TYR A 279 7.91 0.24 -15.46
N TYR A 280 8.33 0.64 -16.65
CA TYR A 280 8.25 2.04 -17.08
C TYR A 280 6.83 2.48 -17.45
N ASP A 281 5.95 1.57 -17.85
CA ASP A 281 4.56 1.90 -18.17
C ASP A 281 3.77 2.22 -16.90
N GLU A 282 3.95 1.43 -15.84
CA GLU A 282 3.39 1.72 -14.52
C GLU A 282 3.96 3.02 -13.93
N ALA A 283 5.27 3.22 -14.04
CA ALA A 283 5.89 4.45 -13.57
C ALA A 283 5.36 5.68 -14.33
N ARG A 284 5.10 5.55 -15.65
CA ARG A 284 4.49 6.61 -16.47
C ARG A 284 3.03 6.84 -16.09
N ALA A 285 2.26 5.77 -15.88
CA ALA A 285 0.86 5.88 -15.44
C ALA A 285 0.74 6.57 -14.08
N TRP A 286 1.57 6.17 -13.11
CA TRP A 286 1.66 6.78 -11.78
C TRP A 286 2.05 8.27 -11.87
N ARG A 287 3.09 8.61 -12.65
CA ARG A 287 3.49 10.00 -12.85
C ARG A 287 2.37 10.84 -13.49
N ASN A 288 1.67 10.29 -14.47
CA ASN A 288 0.55 10.98 -15.12
C ASN A 288 -0.62 11.18 -14.15
N TRP A 289 -0.89 10.20 -13.29
CA TRP A 289 -1.87 10.33 -12.22
C TRP A 289 -1.47 11.47 -11.26
N LEU A 290 -0.21 11.50 -10.82
CA LEU A 290 0.34 12.52 -9.92
C LEU A 290 0.13 13.94 -10.47
N LEU A 291 0.42 14.15 -11.75
CA LEU A 291 0.22 15.44 -12.41
C LEU A 291 -1.26 15.84 -12.47
N ARG A 292 -2.15 14.91 -12.78
CA ARG A 292 -3.60 15.18 -12.82
C ARG A 292 -4.16 15.48 -11.41
N ALA A 293 -3.79 14.68 -10.43
CA ALA A 293 -4.26 14.85 -9.05
C ALA A 293 -3.79 16.18 -8.45
N GLY A 294 -2.52 16.56 -8.70
CA GLY A 294 -1.95 17.81 -8.25
C GLY A 294 -2.34 19.04 -9.07
N ALA A 295 -2.98 18.87 -10.23
CA ALA A 295 -3.37 19.98 -11.10
C ALA A 295 -4.32 20.95 -10.37
N GLY A 296 -4.05 22.26 -10.51
CA GLY A 296 -4.83 23.32 -9.89
C GLY A 296 -3.94 24.35 -9.19
N SER A 297 -4.52 25.15 -8.28
CA SER A 297 -3.74 26.12 -7.50
C SER A 297 -2.75 25.40 -6.58
N PRO A 298 -1.47 25.81 -6.57
CA PRO A 298 -0.46 25.24 -5.68
C PRO A 298 -0.83 25.27 -4.18
N SER A 299 -1.59 26.27 -3.74
CA SER A 299 -2.08 26.37 -2.35
C SER A 299 -3.14 25.34 -2.00
N GLN A 300 -3.70 24.66 -2.99
CA GLN A 300 -4.72 23.62 -2.84
C GLN A 300 -4.16 22.21 -3.04
N LEU A 301 -2.85 22.06 -3.14
CA LEU A 301 -2.22 20.75 -3.20
C LEU A 301 -2.52 19.98 -1.92
N GLN A 302 -3.17 18.81 -2.06
CA GLN A 302 -3.48 17.93 -0.93
C GLN A 302 -2.39 16.87 -0.77
N ILE A 303 -2.32 16.27 0.40
CA ILE A 303 -1.37 15.19 0.71
C ILE A 303 -1.81 13.86 0.10
N MET A 304 -3.12 13.68 -0.09
CA MET A 304 -3.72 12.49 -0.67
C MET A 304 -4.95 12.83 -1.50
N TYR A 305 -5.30 11.91 -2.38
CA TYR A 305 -6.43 12.00 -3.29
C TYR A 305 -7.12 10.65 -3.44
N GLY A 306 -8.37 10.66 -3.91
CA GLY A 306 -9.04 9.44 -4.38
C GLY A 306 -8.37 8.83 -5.61
N LEU A 307 -8.84 7.67 -6.01
CA LEU A 307 -8.26 6.86 -7.09
C LEU A 307 -8.18 7.59 -8.44
N ALA A 308 -9.18 8.40 -8.76
CA ALA A 308 -9.22 9.18 -9.99
C ALA A 308 -8.78 10.66 -9.79
N GLY A 309 -8.31 11.02 -8.60
CA GLY A 309 -7.91 12.38 -8.23
C GLY A 309 -9.01 13.14 -7.48
N GLU A 310 -9.98 12.43 -6.89
CA GLU A 310 -11.03 13.04 -6.06
C GLU A 310 -10.41 13.75 -4.86
N ARG A 311 -10.87 14.97 -4.60
CA ARG A 311 -10.33 15.86 -3.55
C ARG A 311 -11.09 15.78 -2.23
N ARG A 312 -12.36 15.38 -2.25
CA ARG A 312 -13.19 15.24 -1.03
C ARG A 312 -13.11 13.83 -0.52
N LEU A 313 -12.42 13.65 0.59
CA LEU A 313 -12.25 12.37 1.27
C LEU A 313 -12.87 12.47 2.68
N THR A 314 -14.12 12.93 2.74
CA THR A 314 -14.81 13.21 3.99
C THR A 314 -14.78 12.02 4.93
N GLU A 315 -14.17 12.21 6.11
CA GLU A 315 -14.10 11.18 7.15
C GLU A 315 -15.40 11.14 7.94
N TYR A 316 -15.92 9.92 8.15
CA TYR A 316 -17.04 9.64 9.06
C TYR A 316 -16.87 8.28 9.72
N GLU A 317 -17.49 8.09 10.86
CA GLU A 317 -17.41 6.86 11.64
C GLU A 317 -18.61 5.94 11.39
N ILE A 318 -18.36 4.63 11.34
CA ILE A 318 -19.38 3.59 11.21
C ILE A 318 -19.63 2.96 12.57
N GLU A 319 -20.81 3.23 13.15
CA GLU A 319 -21.15 2.82 14.52
C GLU A 319 -21.52 1.33 14.63
N TRP A 320 -22.09 0.72 13.57
CA TRP A 320 -22.57 -0.67 13.61
C TRP A 320 -21.46 -1.71 13.46
N LEU A 321 -20.24 -1.32 13.01
CA LEU A 321 -19.09 -2.21 12.99
C LEU A 321 -18.31 -2.15 14.31
N PRO A 322 -18.02 -3.30 14.92
CA PRO A 322 -17.24 -3.33 16.17
C PRO A 322 -15.75 -3.01 15.98
N GLY A 323 -15.29 -2.95 14.73
CA GLY A 323 -13.86 -2.83 14.39
C GLY A 323 -13.11 -4.16 14.52
N TYR A 324 -11.94 -4.22 13.87
CA TYR A 324 -11.04 -5.37 13.94
C TYR A 324 -10.61 -5.63 15.39
N GLU A 325 -10.90 -6.84 15.90
CA GLU A 325 -10.66 -7.21 17.29
C GLU A 325 -11.15 -6.15 18.30
N ARG A 326 -12.33 -5.54 18.00
CA ARG A 326 -12.98 -4.48 18.79
C ARG A 326 -12.24 -3.14 18.82
N SER A 327 -11.35 -2.89 17.88
CA SER A 327 -10.66 -1.61 17.73
C SER A 327 -11.58 -0.58 17.07
N ARG A 328 -11.97 0.44 17.80
CA ARG A 328 -12.85 1.51 17.34
C ARG A 328 -12.13 2.85 17.35
N PRO A 329 -12.63 3.82 16.57
CA PRO A 329 -13.73 3.76 15.62
C PRO A 329 -13.37 3.07 14.30
N VAL A 330 -14.40 2.65 13.54
CA VAL A 330 -14.26 2.29 12.11
C VAL A 330 -14.52 3.55 11.32
N ARG A 331 -13.53 3.99 10.52
CA ARG A 331 -13.58 5.23 9.74
C ARG A 331 -13.65 4.95 8.25
N ILE A 332 -14.40 5.76 7.55
CA ILE A 332 -14.46 5.82 6.09
C ILE A 332 -14.11 7.25 5.69
N GLY A 333 -13.29 7.39 4.65
CA GLY A 333 -12.68 8.68 4.35
C GLY A 333 -11.47 8.96 5.26
N ASN A 334 -10.77 10.08 5.03
CA ASN A 334 -9.59 10.43 5.81
C ASN A 334 -9.46 11.95 5.93
N ALA A 335 -9.68 12.49 7.14
CA ALA A 335 -9.65 13.92 7.41
C ALA A 335 -8.26 14.57 7.21
N ALA A 336 -7.19 13.76 7.18
CA ALA A 336 -5.85 14.28 6.90
C ALA A 336 -5.72 14.88 5.48
N HIS A 337 -6.68 14.60 4.57
CA HIS A 337 -6.67 15.21 3.22
C HIS A 337 -6.68 16.74 3.24
N GLY A 338 -7.18 17.36 4.31
CA GLY A 338 -7.21 18.82 4.48
C GLY A 338 -5.99 19.43 5.21
N GLN A 339 -5.00 18.62 5.60
CA GLN A 339 -3.81 19.08 6.30
C GLN A 339 -2.81 19.78 5.38
N LEU A 340 -2.06 20.75 5.94
CA LEU A 340 -0.88 21.29 5.29
C LEU A 340 0.32 20.41 5.62
N GLN A 341 1.00 19.91 4.58
CA GLN A 341 2.28 19.20 4.71
C GLN A 341 3.25 19.72 3.66
N LEU A 342 4.36 20.28 4.11
CA LEU A 342 5.33 20.93 3.22
C LEU A 342 6.28 19.94 2.53
N ASP A 343 6.44 18.74 3.08
CA ASP A 343 7.22 17.66 2.47
C ASP A 343 6.64 17.23 1.10
N VAL A 344 5.32 17.30 0.91
CA VAL A 344 4.64 16.90 -0.32
C VAL A 344 5.17 17.63 -1.55
N TYR A 345 5.49 18.94 -1.44
CA TYR A 345 6.09 19.70 -2.54
C TYR A 345 7.43 19.11 -2.97
N GLY A 346 8.25 18.73 -1.99
CA GLY A 346 9.53 18.09 -2.22
C GLY A 346 9.39 16.71 -2.85
N GLU A 347 8.46 15.89 -2.38
CA GLU A 347 8.23 14.56 -2.93
C GLU A 347 7.73 14.63 -4.38
N VAL A 348 6.79 15.52 -4.70
CA VAL A 348 6.29 15.71 -6.07
C VAL A 348 7.42 16.16 -7.01
N ILE A 349 8.19 17.18 -6.62
CA ILE A 349 9.28 17.70 -7.45
C ILE A 349 10.40 16.65 -7.62
N ASP A 350 10.75 15.92 -6.55
CA ASP A 350 11.75 14.84 -6.63
C ASP A 350 11.25 13.70 -7.53
N ALA A 351 9.99 13.27 -7.39
CA ALA A 351 9.41 12.24 -8.25
C ALA A 351 9.48 12.62 -9.74
N LEU A 352 9.11 13.85 -10.09
CA LEU A 352 9.16 14.36 -11.47
C LEU A 352 10.60 14.50 -11.98
N HIS A 353 11.54 14.88 -11.11
CA HIS A 353 12.97 14.90 -11.44
C HIS A 353 13.51 13.49 -11.71
N GLN A 354 13.21 12.51 -10.85
CA GLN A 354 13.64 11.12 -11.04
C GLN A 354 13.00 10.49 -12.29
N ALA A 355 11.73 10.76 -12.56
CA ALA A 355 11.06 10.33 -13.79
C ALA A 355 11.81 10.83 -15.03
N ARG A 356 12.22 12.12 -15.04
CA ARG A 356 13.00 12.71 -16.14
C ARG A 356 14.37 12.06 -16.27
N ARG A 357 15.08 11.82 -15.14
CA ARG A 357 16.35 11.09 -15.14
C ARG A 357 16.21 9.67 -15.66
N GLY A 358 15.11 9.00 -15.39
CA GLY A 358 14.78 7.68 -15.91
C GLY A 358 14.32 7.67 -17.37
N GLY A 359 14.35 8.81 -18.08
CA GLY A 359 13.98 8.90 -19.49
C GLY A 359 12.47 9.00 -19.75
N ILE A 360 11.63 9.19 -18.72
CA ILE A 360 10.21 9.45 -18.92
C ILE A 360 10.04 10.88 -19.42
N LYS A 361 9.62 11.01 -20.69
CA LYS A 361 9.40 12.32 -21.33
C LYS A 361 8.38 13.14 -20.56
N GLN A 362 8.64 14.43 -20.44
CA GLN A 362 7.75 15.41 -19.81
C GLN A 362 7.42 16.52 -20.79
N SER A 363 6.23 17.11 -20.65
CA SER A 363 5.81 18.25 -21.45
C SER A 363 6.29 19.58 -20.83
N ARG A 364 6.05 20.67 -21.55
CA ARG A 364 6.30 22.03 -21.04
C ARG A 364 5.36 22.34 -19.88
N GLU A 365 4.11 21.93 -19.99
CA GLU A 365 3.08 22.12 -18.95
C GLU A 365 3.47 21.41 -17.65
N ASP A 366 4.10 20.22 -17.73
CA ASP A 366 4.62 19.51 -16.56
C ASP A 366 5.70 20.33 -15.82
N TRP A 367 6.51 21.06 -16.58
CA TRP A 367 7.54 21.93 -16.00
C TRP A 367 6.95 23.24 -15.45
N ASP A 368 5.98 23.83 -16.16
CA ASP A 368 5.27 25.03 -15.68
C ASP A 368 4.53 24.75 -14.36
N PHE A 369 3.91 23.58 -14.23
CA PHE A 369 3.33 23.10 -12.96
C PHE A 369 4.38 23.07 -11.83
N GLN A 370 5.54 22.47 -12.08
CA GLN A 370 6.63 22.41 -11.09
C GLN A 370 7.10 23.81 -10.68
N ARG A 371 7.23 24.75 -11.63
CA ARG A 371 7.60 26.13 -11.34
C ARG A 371 6.55 26.86 -10.49
N ALA A 372 5.26 26.58 -10.74
CA ALA A 372 4.17 27.15 -9.93
C ALA A 372 4.23 26.64 -8.48
N LEU A 373 4.46 25.32 -8.28
CA LEU A 373 4.66 24.74 -6.95
C LEU A 373 5.84 25.37 -6.22
N LEU A 374 6.98 25.56 -6.89
CA LEU A 374 8.17 26.19 -6.30
C LEU A 374 7.94 27.65 -5.91
N THR A 375 7.22 28.41 -6.73
CA THR A 375 6.87 29.80 -6.43
C THR A 375 5.99 29.89 -5.18
N HIS A 376 5.03 29.00 -5.04
CA HIS A 376 4.19 28.93 -3.85
C HIS A 376 5.00 28.48 -2.62
N LEU A 377 5.78 27.41 -2.74
CA LEU A 377 6.61 26.90 -1.65
C LEU A 377 7.57 27.97 -1.09
N GLU A 378 8.12 28.83 -1.95
CA GLU A 378 8.99 29.93 -1.52
C GLU A 378 8.30 30.89 -0.53
N SER A 379 6.98 31.04 -0.64
CA SER A 379 6.20 31.90 0.26
C SER A 379 5.75 31.22 1.55
N VAL A 380 5.69 29.86 1.57
CA VAL A 380 5.09 29.12 2.70
C VAL A 380 6.05 28.18 3.43
N TRP A 381 7.27 27.96 2.95
CA TRP A 381 8.18 26.93 3.49
C TRP A 381 8.49 27.08 4.99
N GLN A 382 8.32 28.26 5.58
CA GLN A 382 8.54 28.52 7.01
C GLN A 382 7.29 28.30 7.87
N GLN A 383 6.13 28.06 7.27
CA GLN A 383 4.90 27.83 8.02
C GLN A 383 4.99 26.49 8.79
N PRO A 384 4.49 26.41 10.04
CA PRO A 384 4.32 25.13 10.69
C PRO A 384 3.32 24.27 9.90
N ASP A 385 3.53 22.95 9.95
CA ASP A 385 2.71 21.96 9.24
C ASP A 385 2.40 20.76 10.14
N GLN A 386 1.72 19.74 9.62
CA GLN A 386 1.42 18.52 10.35
C GLN A 386 2.48 17.42 10.17
N GLY A 387 3.53 17.69 9.35
CA GLY A 387 4.59 16.73 9.05
C GLY A 387 4.10 15.48 8.30
N MET A 388 5.03 14.64 7.90
CA MET A 388 4.75 13.47 7.06
C MET A 388 3.89 12.38 7.72
N TRP A 389 3.73 12.42 9.05
CA TRP A 389 2.96 11.44 9.82
C TRP A 389 1.52 11.88 10.09
N GLU A 390 1.08 12.99 9.50
CA GLU A 390 -0.32 13.44 9.57
C GLU A 390 -0.79 13.66 11.01
N VAL A 391 0.09 14.24 11.85
CA VAL A 391 -0.22 14.43 13.27
C VAL A 391 -1.54 15.18 13.44
N ARG A 392 -2.35 14.72 14.39
CA ARG A 392 -3.64 15.33 14.74
C ARG A 392 -3.50 16.44 15.78
N GLY A 393 -2.28 16.64 16.29
CA GLY A 393 -1.91 17.75 17.18
C GLY A 393 -1.66 19.06 16.46
N GLU A 394 -1.17 20.07 17.22
CA GLU A 394 -0.86 21.39 16.67
C GLU A 394 0.24 21.33 15.61
N PRO A 395 0.13 22.15 14.54
CA PRO A 395 1.16 22.26 13.51
C PRO A 395 2.50 22.70 14.10
N ARG A 396 3.61 22.13 13.58
CA ARG A 396 4.97 22.40 14.07
C ARG A 396 5.95 22.60 12.91
N PRO A 397 7.11 23.26 13.16
CA PRO A 397 8.18 23.34 12.17
C PRO A 397 8.94 21.99 12.13
N PHE A 398 8.39 20.97 11.45
CA PHE A 398 9.02 19.68 11.31
C PHE A 398 10.31 19.74 10.51
N THR A 399 11.37 19.13 11.03
CA THR A 399 12.70 19.15 10.39
C THR A 399 12.65 18.48 9.01
N TYR A 400 11.97 17.33 8.87
CA TYR A 400 11.87 16.66 7.59
C TYR A 400 11.10 17.47 6.55
N SER A 401 10.01 18.14 6.93
CA SER A 401 9.27 19.04 6.03
C SER A 401 10.16 20.13 5.44
N ARG A 402 11.04 20.71 6.28
CA ARG A 402 12.03 21.73 5.82
C ARG A 402 13.09 21.12 4.89
N VAL A 403 13.58 19.93 5.21
CA VAL A 403 14.50 19.18 4.33
C VAL A 403 13.85 18.95 2.97
N MET A 404 12.57 18.56 2.91
CA MET A 404 11.88 18.32 1.65
C MET A 404 11.59 19.62 0.88
N ALA A 405 11.37 20.75 1.56
CA ALA A 405 11.34 22.05 0.90
C ALA A 405 12.69 22.38 0.23
N TRP A 406 13.82 22.07 0.89
CA TRP A 406 15.15 22.18 0.26
C TRP A 406 15.27 21.25 -0.96
N VAL A 407 14.79 20.00 -0.86
CA VAL A 407 14.81 19.04 -1.96
C VAL A 407 14.10 19.58 -3.18
N ALA A 408 12.92 20.20 -3.02
CA ALA A 408 12.18 20.79 -4.13
C ALA A 408 13.04 21.77 -4.95
N PHE A 409 13.67 22.75 -4.29
CA PHE A 409 14.53 23.73 -4.98
C PHE A 409 15.79 23.09 -5.54
N ASN A 410 16.42 22.17 -4.82
CA ASN A 410 17.58 21.45 -5.28
C ASN A 410 17.28 20.66 -6.58
N ARG A 411 16.18 19.91 -6.62
CA ARG A 411 15.79 19.13 -7.81
C ARG A 411 15.42 20.02 -8.99
N ALA A 412 14.83 21.19 -8.73
CA ALA A 412 14.54 22.17 -9.77
C ALA A 412 15.83 22.72 -10.40
N ILE A 413 16.83 23.11 -9.59
CA ILE A 413 18.14 23.54 -10.07
C ILE A 413 18.77 22.44 -10.93
N ARG A 414 18.78 21.19 -10.45
CA ARG A 414 19.34 20.04 -11.17
C ARG A 414 18.58 19.76 -12.46
N SER A 415 17.27 19.98 -12.48
CA SER A 415 16.47 19.81 -13.70
C SER A 415 16.84 20.84 -14.76
N VAL A 416 17.09 22.09 -14.39
CA VAL A 416 17.60 23.12 -15.31
C VAL A 416 18.99 22.75 -15.83
N GLU A 417 19.92 22.40 -14.92
CA GLU A 417 21.32 22.12 -15.26
C GLU A 417 21.50 20.87 -16.14
N LEU A 418 20.73 19.79 -15.87
CA LEU A 418 20.88 18.52 -16.57
C LEU A 418 20.08 18.41 -17.86
N PHE A 419 18.94 19.10 -17.94
CA PHE A 419 17.99 18.94 -19.04
C PHE A 419 17.76 20.22 -19.83
N GLY A 420 18.47 21.31 -19.53
CA GLY A 420 18.36 22.57 -20.25
C GLY A 420 17.02 23.28 -20.08
N LEU A 421 16.33 23.05 -18.96
CA LEU A 421 15.08 23.72 -18.67
C LEU A 421 15.31 25.16 -18.23
N ASP A 422 14.30 26.02 -18.37
CA ASP A 422 14.39 27.42 -17.95
C ASP A 422 13.93 27.60 -16.50
N GLY A 423 14.61 28.51 -15.78
CA GLY A 423 14.23 28.81 -14.40
C GLY A 423 15.19 29.78 -13.71
N PRO A 424 14.77 30.42 -12.62
CA PRO A 424 15.58 31.41 -11.88
C PRO A 424 16.59 30.71 -10.94
N VAL A 425 17.57 30.00 -11.52
CA VAL A 425 18.54 29.16 -10.80
C VAL A 425 19.26 29.91 -9.66
N ALA A 426 19.66 31.18 -9.88
CA ALA A 426 20.31 31.97 -8.85
C ALA A 426 19.42 32.18 -7.61
N ARG A 427 18.12 32.48 -7.82
CA ARG A 427 17.10 32.61 -6.76
C ARG A 427 16.90 31.27 -6.03
N TRP A 428 16.75 30.16 -6.73
CA TRP A 428 16.60 28.83 -6.14
C TRP A 428 17.83 28.40 -5.35
N ARG A 429 19.05 28.70 -5.83
CA ARG A 429 20.28 28.46 -5.07
C ARG A 429 20.34 29.26 -3.77
N ALA A 430 19.90 30.53 -3.81
CA ALA A 430 19.80 31.33 -2.59
C ALA A 430 18.78 30.71 -1.60
N MET A 431 17.65 30.23 -2.10
CA MET A 431 16.64 29.54 -1.29
C MET A 431 17.18 28.23 -0.69
N CYS A 432 17.87 27.40 -1.47
CA CYS A 432 18.53 26.20 -0.97
C CYS A 432 19.51 26.52 0.18
N ARG A 433 20.35 27.55 0.03
CA ARG A 433 21.26 27.95 1.11
C ARG A 433 20.49 28.39 2.35
N LYS A 434 19.47 29.24 2.19
CA LYS A 434 18.66 29.73 3.30
C LYS A 434 18.00 28.60 4.08
N ILE A 435 17.37 27.65 3.38
CA ILE A 435 16.71 26.51 4.02
C ILE A 435 17.73 25.56 4.66
N HIS A 436 18.87 25.31 3.99
CA HIS A 436 19.92 24.45 4.53
C HIS A 436 20.49 25.01 5.83
N ASP A 437 20.80 26.32 5.85
CA ASP A 437 21.33 26.99 7.04
C ASP A 437 20.31 26.99 8.19
N ASP A 438 19.03 27.22 7.88
CA ASP A 438 17.93 27.19 8.84
C ASP A 438 17.76 25.80 9.48
N VAL A 439 17.73 24.75 8.66
CA VAL A 439 17.64 23.35 9.16
C VAL A 439 18.85 22.97 10.00
N CYS A 440 20.05 23.34 9.57
CA CYS A 440 21.27 23.05 10.31
C CYS A 440 21.36 23.81 11.65
N ALA A 441 20.79 25.01 11.70
CA ALA A 441 20.78 25.84 12.92
C ALA A 441 19.71 25.38 13.93
N HIS A 442 18.51 25.04 13.48
CA HIS A 442 17.35 24.84 14.34
C HIS A 442 16.88 23.38 14.43
N GLY A 443 17.15 22.57 13.39
CA GLY A 443 16.77 21.16 13.35
C GLY A 443 17.77 20.20 14.01
N PHE A 444 18.98 20.68 14.35
CA PHE A 444 20.02 19.87 14.98
C PHE A 444 20.24 20.25 16.46
N ASP A 445 19.99 19.32 17.36
CA ASP A 445 20.29 19.49 18.80
C ASP A 445 21.73 19.07 19.10
N ARG A 446 22.58 20.03 19.47
CA ARG A 446 24.00 19.80 19.77
C ARG A 446 24.22 18.92 21.01
N LYS A 447 23.28 18.94 21.99
CA LYS A 447 23.40 18.13 23.21
C LYS A 447 23.06 16.68 22.93
N LEU A 448 22.07 16.43 22.08
CA LEU A 448 21.74 15.09 21.61
C LEU A 448 22.72 14.58 20.55
N GLY A 449 23.42 15.49 19.87
CA GLY A 449 24.25 15.17 18.71
C GLY A 449 23.42 14.60 17.53
N SER A 450 22.18 15.05 17.39
CA SER A 450 21.19 14.49 16.45
C SER A 450 20.29 15.59 15.90
N PHE A 451 19.83 15.40 14.65
CA PHE A 451 18.62 16.07 14.19
C PHE A 451 17.44 15.62 15.05
N VAL A 452 16.43 16.48 15.15
CA VAL A 452 15.22 16.30 15.97
C VAL A 452 13.97 16.43 15.11
N GLN A 453 12.86 15.87 15.58
CA GLN A 453 11.57 15.81 14.88
C GLN A 453 11.11 17.19 14.41
N SER A 454 11.09 18.18 15.30
CA SER A 454 10.69 19.55 15.01
C SER A 454 11.58 20.54 15.76
N TYR A 455 11.67 21.76 15.28
CA TYR A 455 12.50 22.81 15.88
C TYR A 455 12.11 23.05 17.33
N GLY A 456 13.13 23.16 18.18
CA GLY A 456 12.95 23.32 19.63
C GLY A 456 12.54 22.04 20.40
N SER A 457 12.28 20.94 19.70
CA SER A 457 11.98 19.64 20.29
C SER A 457 13.27 18.90 20.68
N LYS A 458 13.13 17.86 21.53
CA LYS A 458 14.16 16.85 21.79
C LYS A 458 13.71 15.46 21.33
N GLN A 459 12.57 15.38 20.68
CA GLN A 459 12.03 14.13 20.17
C GLN A 459 12.76 13.69 18.90
N LEU A 460 12.92 12.39 18.76
CA LEU A 460 13.46 11.77 17.55
C LEU A 460 12.30 11.31 16.65
N ASP A 461 12.60 11.15 15.38
CA ASP A 461 11.67 10.75 14.35
C ASP A 461 12.39 9.91 13.30
N ALA A 462 11.79 8.82 12.87
CA ALA A 462 12.38 7.94 11.87
C ALA A 462 12.52 8.60 10.49
N SER A 463 11.73 9.64 10.18
CA SER A 463 11.87 10.41 8.94
C SER A 463 13.25 11.06 8.79
N LEU A 464 13.96 11.28 9.91
CA LEU A 464 15.32 11.82 9.91
C LEU A 464 16.33 10.87 9.24
N LEU A 465 16.03 9.56 9.16
CA LEU A 465 16.81 8.58 8.41
C LEU A 465 16.81 8.85 6.90
N LEU A 466 15.82 9.59 6.40
CA LEU A 466 15.70 9.96 5.00
C LEU A 466 16.59 11.15 4.60
N ILE A 467 17.11 11.94 5.55
CA ILE A 467 17.97 13.10 5.28
C ILE A 467 19.14 12.76 4.35
N PRO A 468 19.94 11.70 4.59
CA PRO A 468 21.01 11.33 3.68
C PRO A 468 20.51 10.71 2.37
N THR A 469 19.33 10.08 2.35
CA THR A 469 18.79 9.47 1.12
C THR A 469 18.35 10.52 0.09
N VAL A 470 17.93 11.70 0.53
CA VAL A 470 17.58 12.82 -0.35
C VAL A 470 18.78 13.72 -0.69
N GLY A 471 19.96 13.46 -0.08
CA GLY A 471 21.20 14.16 -0.34
C GLY A 471 21.29 15.54 0.33
N PHE A 472 20.51 15.81 1.36
CA PHE A 472 20.61 17.05 2.12
C PHE A 472 21.96 17.18 2.84
N LEU A 473 22.41 16.10 3.48
CA LEU A 473 23.76 15.93 4.01
C LEU A 473 24.27 14.52 3.65
N PRO A 474 25.58 14.34 3.40
CA PRO A 474 26.14 13.02 3.12
C PRO A 474 26.04 12.11 4.36
N ALA A 475 25.91 10.81 4.14
CA ALA A 475 25.85 9.82 5.23
C ALA A 475 27.11 9.77 6.10
N THR A 476 28.23 10.34 5.60
CA THR A 476 29.51 10.49 6.32
C THR A 476 29.53 11.72 7.25
N ASP A 477 28.55 12.62 7.14
CA ASP A 477 28.46 13.79 8.03
C ASP A 477 28.27 13.36 9.48
N PRO A 478 29.07 13.87 10.44
CA PRO A 478 28.95 13.49 11.86
C PRO A 478 27.55 13.69 12.44
N ARG A 479 26.78 14.67 11.95
CA ARG A 479 25.41 14.94 12.38
C ARG A 479 24.46 13.82 11.96
N ILE A 480 24.62 13.29 10.74
CA ILE A 480 23.85 12.15 10.24
C ILE A 480 24.21 10.88 11.02
N GLN A 481 25.50 10.62 11.22
CA GLN A 481 25.95 9.49 12.04
C GLN A 481 25.44 9.57 13.48
N GLY A 482 25.42 10.78 14.06
CA GLY A 482 24.85 11.04 15.37
C GLY A 482 23.35 10.75 15.42
N THR A 483 22.61 11.19 14.38
CA THR A 483 21.16 10.96 14.26
C THR A 483 20.83 9.48 14.15
N VAL A 484 21.54 8.72 13.30
CA VAL A 484 21.34 7.27 13.20
C VAL A 484 21.61 6.59 14.55
N ARG A 485 22.72 6.90 15.24
CA ARG A 485 23.00 6.35 16.59
C ARG A 485 21.93 6.71 17.62
N ALA A 486 21.39 7.92 17.57
CA ALA A 486 20.34 8.36 18.49
C ALA A 486 19.03 7.57 18.24
N ILE A 487 18.67 7.35 16.98
CA ILE A 487 17.51 6.53 16.58
C ILE A 487 17.72 5.08 17.00
N GLU A 488 18.89 4.48 16.71
CA GLU A 488 19.24 3.12 17.18
C GLU A 488 19.07 2.97 18.70
N LYS A 489 19.43 4.00 19.46
CA LYS A 489 19.37 3.96 20.92
C LYS A 489 17.95 4.15 21.48
N ARG A 490 17.09 4.94 20.83
CA ARG A 490 15.82 5.41 21.42
C ARG A 490 14.58 4.91 20.72
N LEU A 491 14.64 4.66 19.41
CA LEU A 491 13.47 4.23 18.62
C LEU A 491 13.51 2.75 18.23
N LEU A 492 14.63 2.04 18.45
CA LEU A 492 14.66 0.59 18.26
C LEU A 492 13.94 -0.13 19.41
N VAL A 493 12.92 -0.92 19.04
CA VAL A 493 12.20 -1.83 19.93
C VAL A 493 12.27 -3.22 19.31
N ASP A 494 12.82 -4.17 20.05
CA ASP A 494 13.06 -5.54 19.56
C ASP A 494 13.72 -5.54 18.16
N GLY A 495 14.67 -4.61 17.93
CA GLY A 495 15.44 -4.46 16.70
C GLY A 495 14.66 -3.95 15.48
N LEU A 496 13.47 -3.38 15.66
CA LEU A 496 12.68 -2.67 14.66
C LEU A 496 12.48 -1.21 15.08
N VAL A 497 12.29 -0.31 14.12
CA VAL A 497 12.27 1.14 14.34
C VAL A 497 10.85 1.66 14.48
N ARG A 498 10.51 2.29 15.62
CA ARG A 498 9.28 3.09 15.78
C ARG A 498 9.34 4.37 14.93
N ARG A 499 8.18 4.89 14.51
CA ARG A 499 8.08 6.20 13.84
C ARG A 499 8.66 7.32 14.70
N TYR A 500 8.18 7.39 15.94
CA TYR A 500 8.56 8.33 17.00
C TYR A 500 8.12 7.78 18.36
N ASP A 501 8.30 8.53 19.43
CA ASP A 501 7.82 8.17 20.77
C ASP A 501 6.40 8.70 20.99
N THR A 502 5.40 7.80 20.95
CA THR A 502 3.97 8.12 21.13
C THR A 502 3.60 8.53 22.55
N HIS A 503 4.38 8.12 23.56
CA HIS A 503 4.15 8.53 24.96
C HIS A 503 4.25 10.05 25.16
N SER A 504 4.86 10.75 24.23
CA SER A 504 4.99 12.21 24.28
C SER A 504 3.68 12.97 24.07
N GLY A 505 2.65 12.32 23.51
CA GLY A 505 1.35 12.92 23.15
C GLY A 505 1.43 14.05 22.11
N HIS A 506 2.57 14.21 21.44
CA HIS A 506 2.79 15.31 20.48
C HIS A 506 1.97 15.17 19.19
N ASP A 507 1.52 13.98 18.88
CA ASP A 507 0.69 13.70 17.70
C ASP A 507 -0.81 13.93 17.93
N GLY A 508 -1.21 14.29 19.16
CA GLY A 508 -2.61 14.56 19.52
C GLY A 508 -3.48 13.29 19.67
N LEU A 509 -2.86 12.11 19.77
CA LEU A 509 -3.54 10.82 19.88
C LEU A 509 -3.12 10.09 21.16
N PRO A 510 -3.98 9.17 21.67
CA PRO A 510 -3.58 8.27 22.74
C PRO A 510 -2.34 7.46 22.38
N ASP A 511 -1.55 7.10 23.41
CA ASP A 511 -0.35 6.26 23.24
C ASP A 511 -0.69 4.86 22.72
N GLY A 512 0.28 4.26 22.02
CA GLY A 512 0.21 2.89 21.53
C GLY A 512 0.10 2.81 20.00
N GLU A 513 1.15 2.28 19.40
CA GLU A 513 1.20 1.82 17.99
C GLU A 513 2.21 0.68 17.89
N GLY A 514 2.13 -0.09 16.81
CA GLY A 514 3.15 -1.04 16.42
C GLY A 514 4.44 -0.34 15.95
N VAL A 515 5.37 -1.09 15.38
CA VAL A 515 6.51 -0.51 14.66
C VAL A 515 6.16 -0.38 13.19
N PHE A 516 6.23 0.82 12.66
CA PHE A 516 5.97 1.09 11.24
C PHE A 516 7.08 0.47 10.38
N LEU A 517 6.77 -0.56 9.60
CA LEU A 517 7.77 -1.40 8.93
C LEU A 517 8.69 -0.60 8.00
N ALA A 518 8.17 0.41 7.30
CA ALA A 518 8.97 1.26 6.41
C ALA A 518 10.13 1.95 7.13
N CYS A 519 9.98 2.34 8.41
CA CYS A 519 11.04 2.97 9.20
C CYS A 519 12.26 2.06 9.37
N SER A 520 12.03 0.76 9.56
CA SER A 520 13.09 -0.23 9.66
C SER A 520 13.82 -0.46 8.32
N PHE A 521 13.10 -0.42 7.21
CA PHE A 521 13.71 -0.41 5.87
C PHE A 521 14.56 0.85 5.65
N TRP A 522 14.10 2.03 6.09
CA TRP A 522 14.89 3.27 6.00
C TRP A 522 16.19 3.20 6.83
N LEU A 523 16.14 2.56 8.00
CA LEU A 523 17.36 2.33 8.78
C LEU A 523 18.33 1.42 8.01
N ALA A 524 17.83 0.36 7.36
CA ALA A 524 18.67 -0.49 6.51
C ALA A 524 19.26 0.29 5.33
N ASP A 525 18.51 1.20 4.70
CA ASP A 525 18.99 2.08 3.63
C ASP A 525 20.05 3.08 4.13
N ALA A 526 19.86 3.65 5.32
CA ALA A 526 20.86 4.49 5.96
C ALA A 526 22.17 3.72 6.23
N TYR A 527 22.07 2.47 6.69
CA TYR A 527 23.24 1.59 6.86
C TYR A 527 23.97 1.34 5.52
N VAL A 528 23.22 1.10 4.43
CA VAL A 528 23.82 0.96 3.09
C VAL A 528 24.60 2.20 2.69
N LEU A 529 24.03 3.41 2.92
CA LEU A 529 24.70 4.68 2.62
C LEU A 529 25.94 4.91 3.49
N MET A 530 25.94 4.41 4.72
CA MET A 530 27.07 4.43 5.67
C MET A 530 28.08 3.29 5.44
N ASN A 531 27.91 2.47 4.39
CA ASN A 531 28.67 1.26 4.10
C ASN A 531 28.61 0.14 5.17
N ARG A 532 27.62 0.17 6.06
CA ARG A 532 27.31 -0.86 7.07
C ARG A 532 26.47 -1.99 6.48
N TYR A 533 26.98 -2.63 5.41
CA TYR A 533 26.20 -3.62 4.63
C TYR A 533 25.76 -4.84 5.43
N GLY A 534 26.59 -5.31 6.39
CA GLY A 534 26.23 -6.43 7.25
C GLY A 534 25.03 -6.15 8.15
N ASP A 535 24.97 -4.93 8.73
CA ASP A 535 23.84 -4.48 9.55
C ASP A 535 22.58 -4.34 8.70
N ALA A 536 22.71 -3.71 7.53
CA ALA A 536 21.62 -3.55 6.58
C ALA A 536 21.03 -4.89 6.15
N GLN A 537 21.86 -5.87 5.82
CA GLN A 537 21.42 -7.20 5.41
C GLN A 537 20.70 -7.94 6.55
N ARG A 538 21.25 -7.94 7.77
CA ARG A 538 20.62 -8.59 8.92
C ARG A 538 19.22 -8.01 9.20
N LEU A 539 19.11 -6.68 9.20
CA LEU A 539 17.83 -6.01 9.43
C LEU A 539 16.84 -6.32 8.31
N PHE A 540 17.29 -6.28 7.05
CA PHE A 540 16.45 -6.61 5.89
C PHE A 540 15.94 -8.07 5.93
N GLU A 541 16.81 -9.03 6.24
CA GLU A 541 16.43 -10.45 6.34
C GLU A 541 15.41 -10.66 7.47
N ARG A 542 15.58 -10.00 8.61
CA ARG A 542 14.58 -10.01 9.68
C ARG A 542 13.22 -9.44 9.23
N LEU A 543 13.21 -8.36 8.44
CA LEU A 543 11.98 -7.81 7.89
C LEU A 543 11.32 -8.76 6.88
N LEU A 544 12.12 -9.56 6.16
CA LEU A 544 11.58 -10.62 5.31
C LEU A 544 10.91 -11.74 6.09
N ASP A 545 11.36 -12.05 7.31
CA ASP A 545 10.78 -13.09 8.18
C ASP A 545 9.43 -12.67 8.79
N ILE A 546 9.12 -11.35 8.81
CA ILE A 546 7.82 -10.82 9.27
C ILE A 546 6.71 -11.07 8.24
N ARG A 547 7.04 -11.24 6.94
CA ARG A 547 6.03 -11.50 5.91
C ARG A 547 5.23 -12.75 6.24
N ASN A 548 3.94 -12.74 5.89
CA ASN A 548 3.13 -13.94 6.05
C ASN A 548 3.55 -15.06 5.07
N ASP A 549 2.89 -16.21 5.18
CA ASP A 549 3.16 -17.43 4.40
C ASP A 549 3.08 -17.23 2.86
N VAL A 550 2.36 -16.21 2.39
CA VAL A 550 2.24 -15.85 0.97
C VAL A 550 3.04 -14.60 0.60
N GLY A 551 3.86 -14.08 1.51
CA GLY A 551 4.85 -13.03 1.28
C GLY A 551 4.32 -11.59 1.34
N LEU A 552 3.21 -11.34 2.04
CA LEU A 552 2.61 -10.01 2.22
C LEU A 552 3.07 -9.36 3.53
N LEU A 553 3.04 -8.02 3.56
CA LEU A 553 3.36 -7.17 4.70
C LEU A 553 2.21 -6.23 5.02
N ALA A 554 1.94 -6.04 6.32
CA ALA A 554 1.06 -4.99 6.83
C ALA A 554 1.80 -3.63 6.92
N GLU A 555 1.11 -2.63 7.42
CA GLU A 555 1.63 -1.32 7.75
C GLU A 555 2.66 -1.40 8.88
N GLU A 556 2.26 -2.04 9.96
CA GLU A 556 3.00 -2.12 11.21
C GLU A 556 3.10 -3.55 11.73
N TYR A 557 3.96 -3.71 12.72
CA TYR A 557 4.15 -4.96 13.42
C TYR A 557 4.19 -4.71 14.93
N ASP A 558 3.32 -5.38 15.67
CA ASP A 558 3.36 -5.41 17.12
C ASP A 558 4.43 -6.42 17.57
N THR A 559 5.56 -5.93 18.05
CA THR A 559 6.70 -6.77 18.47
C THR A 559 6.40 -7.56 19.72
N HIS A 560 5.49 -7.07 20.59
CA HIS A 560 5.11 -7.73 21.83
C HIS A 560 4.13 -8.89 21.55
N ALA A 561 3.07 -8.61 20.80
CA ALA A 561 2.11 -9.63 20.39
C ALA A 561 2.64 -10.54 19.27
N GLN A 562 3.73 -10.16 18.60
CA GLN A 562 4.31 -10.81 17.42
C GLN A 562 3.28 -10.94 16.28
N ARG A 563 2.57 -9.87 15.99
CA ARG A 563 1.47 -9.82 15.02
C ARG A 563 1.57 -8.63 14.09
N MET A 564 1.11 -8.81 12.87
CA MET A 564 0.85 -7.72 11.94
C MET A 564 -0.32 -6.87 12.43
N VAL A 565 -0.19 -5.55 12.35
CA VAL A 565 -1.22 -4.56 12.67
C VAL A 565 -1.21 -3.45 11.62
N GLY A 566 -2.21 -2.55 11.67
CA GLY A 566 -2.41 -1.54 10.64
C GLY A 566 -3.00 -2.10 9.34
N ASN A 567 -3.15 -1.27 8.33
CA ASN A 567 -3.80 -1.66 7.07
C ASN A 567 -2.98 -2.67 6.26
N PHE A 568 -3.67 -3.60 5.56
CA PHE A 568 -3.06 -4.80 4.98
C PHE A 568 -3.65 -5.18 3.60
N PRO A 569 -2.80 -5.65 2.64
CA PRO A 569 -1.35 -5.41 2.62
C PRO A 569 -1.07 -3.94 2.33
N GLN A 570 0.05 -3.40 2.85
CA GLN A 570 0.37 -2.00 2.69
C GLN A 570 1.40 -1.75 1.59
N ALA A 571 1.08 -0.83 0.67
CA ALA A 571 1.94 -0.48 -0.45
C ALA A 571 3.30 0.05 0.00
N PHE A 572 3.34 0.94 1.01
CA PHE A 572 4.57 1.57 1.47
C PHE A 572 5.59 0.56 2.01
N SER A 573 5.15 -0.44 2.78
CA SER A 573 6.00 -1.54 3.26
C SER A 573 6.58 -2.35 2.10
N HIS A 574 5.78 -2.64 1.07
CA HIS A 574 6.23 -3.35 -0.13
C HIS A 574 7.18 -2.52 -1.00
N VAL A 575 6.94 -1.22 -1.16
CA VAL A 575 7.85 -0.29 -1.86
C VAL A 575 9.19 -0.20 -1.13
N ALA A 576 9.17 -0.07 0.19
CA ALA A 576 10.37 -0.02 1.00
C ALA A 576 11.20 -1.31 0.88
N LEU A 577 10.54 -2.49 0.93
CA LEU A 577 11.19 -3.78 0.70
C LEU A 577 11.90 -3.83 -0.67
N ILE A 578 11.24 -3.39 -1.75
CA ILE A 578 11.81 -3.39 -3.09
C ILE A 578 13.07 -2.52 -3.15
N ASN A 579 12.96 -1.27 -2.68
CA ASN A 579 14.07 -0.32 -2.72
C ASN A 579 15.27 -0.78 -1.89
N THR A 580 15.04 -1.28 -0.67
CA THR A 580 16.11 -1.79 0.19
C THR A 580 16.77 -3.04 -0.40
N ALA A 581 16.00 -3.96 -0.98
CA ALA A 581 16.56 -5.12 -1.69
C ALA A 581 17.49 -4.69 -2.85
N GLN A 582 17.07 -3.68 -3.62
CA GLN A 582 17.87 -3.13 -4.73
C GLN A 582 19.13 -2.39 -4.21
N ASN A 583 19.02 -1.67 -3.10
CA ASN A 583 20.17 -1.02 -2.44
C ASN A 583 21.21 -2.05 -2.01
N LEU A 584 20.79 -3.16 -1.41
CA LEU A 584 21.66 -4.26 -0.97
C LEU A 584 22.25 -5.04 -2.14
N ALA A 585 21.50 -5.24 -3.24
CA ALA A 585 21.99 -5.94 -4.43
C ALA A 585 23.11 -5.18 -5.17
N ARG A 586 23.40 -3.94 -4.82
CA ARG A 586 24.42 -3.06 -5.42
C ARG A 586 24.21 -2.76 -6.92
N ALA A 587 23.12 -3.25 -7.52
CA ALA A 587 22.86 -3.11 -8.96
C ALA A 587 22.20 -1.76 -9.31
N ALA A 588 21.08 -1.42 -8.65
CA ALA A 588 20.30 -0.21 -8.96
C ALA A 588 20.49 0.94 -7.94
N LYS A 589 20.72 0.63 -6.66
CA LYS A 589 21.03 1.57 -5.56
C LYS A 589 20.09 2.80 -5.46
N PRO A 590 18.76 2.64 -5.31
CA PRO A 590 17.82 3.77 -5.32
C PRO A 590 18.18 4.87 -4.32
N ALA A 591 18.59 4.54 -3.08
CA ALA A 591 19.01 5.52 -2.10
C ALA A 591 20.21 6.36 -2.58
N ARG A 592 21.22 5.75 -3.20
CA ARG A 592 22.35 6.46 -3.79
C ARG A 592 21.95 7.28 -5.02
N GLN A 593 21.02 6.80 -5.84
CA GLN A 593 20.50 7.54 -6.98
C GLN A 593 19.77 8.81 -6.52
N ARG A 594 18.94 8.70 -5.50
CA ARG A 594 18.22 9.84 -4.91
C ARG A 594 19.18 10.82 -4.24
N ALA A 595 20.13 10.33 -3.44
CA ALA A 595 21.16 11.15 -2.80
C ALA A 595 22.07 11.85 -3.83
N ALA A 596 22.55 11.13 -4.84
CA ALA A 596 23.40 11.67 -5.89
C ALA A 596 22.71 12.76 -6.73
N SER A 597 21.38 12.78 -6.77
CA SER A 597 20.63 13.86 -7.42
C SER A 597 20.85 15.23 -6.79
N ALA A 598 21.41 15.30 -5.57
CA ALA A 598 21.75 16.56 -4.91
C ALA A 598 23.14 17.11 -5.32
N TYR A 599 24.03 16.29 -5.90
CA TYR A 599 25.44 16.66 -6.18
C TYR A 599 25.75 16.75 -7.67
N GLN A 600 26.77 17.55 -8.04
CA GLN A 600 27.08 17.91 -9.43
C GLN A 600 27.62 16.77 -10.31
N ASN A 601 28.16 15.71 -9.75
CA ASN A 601 28.90 14.68 -10.48
C ASN A 601 28.16 13.34 -10.65
N ALA A 602 26.83 13.34 -10.64
CA ALA A 602 26.08 12.13 -10.94
C ALA A 602 26.03 11.90 -12.45
N THR A 603 26.90 11.04 -12.98
CA THR A 603 26.80 10.53 -14.35
C THR A 603 25.42 9.91 -14.54
N PRO A 604 24.71 10.20 -15.64
CA PRO A 604 23.46 9.50 -15.96
C PRO A 604 23.74 7.99 -16.06
N PRO A 605 22.77 7.12 -15.78
CA PRO A 605 22.93 5.71 -16.01
C PRO A 605 23.25 5.50 -17.50
N VAL A 606 24.33 4.78 -17.77
CA VAL A 606 24.66 4.29 -19.10
C VAL A 606 23.59 3.26 -19.46
N ASP A 607 23.08 3.32 -20.69
CA ASP A 607 22.01 2.52 -21.30
C ASP A 607 22.05 1.01 -21.02
#